data_b2e580cdda5024b9899016c697ed8464
#
_entry.id   b2e580cdda5024b9899016c697ed8464
#
_cell.length_a   1.000
_cell.length_b   1.000
_cell.length_c   1.000
_cell.angle_alpha   90.00
_cell.angle_beta   90.00
_cell.angle_gamma   90.00
#
_symmetry.space_group_name_H-M   'P 1'
#
loop_
_entity.id
_entity.type
_entity.pdbx_description
1 polymer ?
#
loop_
_entity_poly.entity_id
_entity_poly.type
_entity_poly.pdbx_seq_one_letter_code
_entity_poly.pdbx_strand_id
1 'polypeptide(L)'
;PNLIGMLTTDIHDFIPWHFEGEMHDNIEKYIKHSALFHVNNVTTPTQVVHGENDTRVPIAQGYEFYRAIQRKGVDTEMIVYPRMPHGLREPKFIQHCGEAIMKWFKDHSK
;
A
#
# COMPACT_ATOMS: atom_id res chain seq x y z
N PRO A 1 3.48 3.42 1.74
CA PRO A 1 4.06 2.21 2.32
C PRO A 1 5.21 2.50 3.25
N ASN A 2 5.78 1.46 3.78
CA ASN A 2 6.97 1.48 4.63
C ASN A 2 8.16 1.01 3.80
N LEU A 3 9.03 1.94 3.39
CA LEU A 3 10.15 1.62 2.51
C LEU A 3 11.21 0.73 3.18
N ILE A 4 11.25 0.71 4.52
CA ILE A 4 12.12 -0.20 5.27
C ILE A 4 11.71 -1.66 4.98
N GLY A 5 10.41 -1.95 5.02
CA GLY A 5 9.89 -3.28 4.71
C GLY A 5 10.00 -3.67 3.23
N MET A 6 10.18 -2.69 2.35
CA MET A 6 10.32 -2.95 0.90
C MET A 6 11.62 -3.63 0.50
N LEU A 7 12.57 -3.75 1.42
CA LEU A 7 13.78 -4.54 1.18
C LEU A 7 13.52 -6.04 1.05
N THR A 8 12.32 -6.50 1.41
CA THR A 8 11.92 -7.92 1.30
C THR A 8 11.24 -8.26 -0.02
N THR A 9 11.22 -7.35 -0.99
CA THR A 9 10.57 -7.57 -2.29
C THR A 9 11.40 -8.45 -3.23
N ASP A 10 10.80 -8.87 -4.33
CA ASP A 10 11.50 -9.59 -5.40
C ASP A 10 12.51 -8.72 -6.16
N ILE A 11 12.42 -7.40 -6.01
CA ILE A 11 13.39 -6.44 -6.54
C ILE A 11 14.02 -5.69 -5.36
N HIS A 12 14.74 -6.42 -4.52
CA HIS A 12 15.24 -5.91 -3.25
C HIS A 12 16.29 -4.79 -3.40
N ASP A 13 16.98 -4.71 -4.51
CA ASP A 13 17.99 -3.67 -4.77
C ASP A 13 17.39 -2.34 -5.24
N PHE A 14 16.09 -2.31 -5.58
CA PHE A 14 15.45 -1.12 -6.14
C PHE A 14 15.50 0.08 -5.20
N ILE A 15 15.17 -0.11 -3.92
CA ILE A 15 15.12 0.98 -2.95
C ILE A 15 16.53 1.49 -2.60
N PRO A 16 17.51 0.63 -2.28
CA PRO A 16 18.89 1.08 -2.07
C PRO A 16 19.47 1.82 -3.26
N TRP A 17 19.21 1.33 -4.47
CA TRP A 17 19.66 2.00 -5.69
C TRP A 17 19.02 3.38 -5.84
N HIS A 18 17.71 3.48 -5.64
CA HIS A 18 16.95 4.72 -5.77
C HIS A 18 17.37 5.76 -4.74
N PHE A 19 17.69 5.35 -3.52
CA PHE A 19 18.10 6.23 -2.43
C PHE A 19 19.60 6.38 -2.29
N GLU A 20 20.36 5.78 -3.21
CA GLU A 20 21.83 5.86 -3.22
C GLU A 20 22.47 5.38 -1.92
N GLY A 21 21.88 4.36 -1.27
CA GLY A 21 22.42 3.78 -0.05
C GLY A 21 21.48 2.80 0.64
N GLU A 22 22.08 2.01 1.52
CA GLU A 22 21.37 1.01 2.29
C GLU A 22 20.54 1.65 3.42
N MET A 23 19.50 0.93 3.86
CA MET A 23 18.61 1.41 4.90
C MET A 23 19.35 1.74 6.20
N HIS A 24 20.26 0.87 6.63
CA HIS A 24 20.99 1.05 7.88
C HIS A 24 21.98 2.22 7.85
N ASP A 25 22.33 2.72 6.66
CA ASP A 25 23.17 3.90 6.49
C ASP A 25 22.37 5.19 6.29
N ASN A 26 21.08 5.08 5.92
CA ASN A 26 20.23 6.20 5.51
C ASN A 26 18.82 6.13 6.08
N ILE A 27 18.66 5.68 7.31
CA ILE A 27 17.34 5.42 7.91
C ILE A 27 16.40 6.64 7.85
N GLU A 28 16.92 7.83 8.09
CA GLU A 28 16.11 9.07 8.07
C GLU A 28 15.49 9.32 6.71
N LYS A 29 16.23 9.06 5.62
CA LYS A 29 15.73 9.21 4.26
C LYS A 29 14.61 8.22 3.96
N TYR A 30 14.75 6.99 4.42
CA TYR A 30 13.72 5.96 4.28
C TYR A 30 12.45 6.34 5.04
N ILE A 31 12.58 6.82 6.27
CA ILE A 31 11.45 7.28 7.07
C ILE A 31 10.77 8.46 6.40
N LYS A 32 11.53 9.45 5.97
CA LYS A 32 11.00 10.66 5.33
C LYS A 32 10.12 10.35 4.12
N HIS A 33 10.51 9.35 3.32
CA HIS A 33 9.81 8.98 2.09
C HIS A 33 8.82 7.81 2.25
N SER A 34 8.63 7.31 3.46
CA SER A 34 7.67 6.24 3.74
C SER A 34 6.34 6.81 4.21
N ALA A 35 5.29 6.59 3.42
CA ALA A 35 3.95 7.11 3.72
C ALA A 35 3.44 6.69 5.10
N LEU A 36 3.81 5.49 5.57
CA LEU A 36 3.41 4.98 6.88
C LEU A 36 3.74 5.96 8.02
N PHE A 37 4.90 6.58 7.99
CA PHE A 37 5.35 7.49 9.06
C PHE A 37 4.70 8.87 9.00
N HIS A 38 3.84 9.11 8.00
CA HIS A 38 3.12 10.36 7.81
C HIS A 38 1.60 10.20 7.95
N VAL A 39 1.14 9.05 8.46
CA VAL A 39 -0.30 8.77 8.58
C VAL A 39 -1.04 9.76 9.48
N ASN A 40 -0.34 10.43 10.40
CA ASN A 40 -0.96 11.46 11.24
C ASN A 40 -1.51 12.64 10.43
N ASN A 41 -1.05 12.84 9.21
CA ASN A 41 -1.52 13.89 8.31
C ASN A 41 -2.68 13.43 7.41
N VAL A 42 -3.06 12.15 7.47
CA VAL A 42 -4.12 11.59 6.63
C VAL A 42 -5.48 11.91 7.25
N THR A 43 -6.33 12.57 6.47
CA THR A 43 -7.72 12.88 6.84
C THR A 43 -8.71 12.39 5.79
N THR A 44 -8.24 12.05 4.61
CA THR A 44 -9.07 11.62 3.48
C THR A 44 -9.48 10.17 3.62
N PRO A 45 -10.77 9.83 3.44
CA PRO A 45 -11.22 8.45 3.35
C PRO A 45 -10.40 7.67 2.34
N THR A 46 -9.88 6.52 2.74
CA THR A 46 -8.86 5.78 1.97
C THR A 46 -9.26 4.33 1.75
N GLN A 47 -9.26 3.90 0.49
CA GLN A 47 -9.45 2.51 0.12
C GLN A 47 -8.09 1.91 -0.26
N VAL A 48 -7.74 0.77 0.34
CA VAL A 48 -6.51 0.02 0.03
C VAL A 48 -6.89 -1.23 -0.76
N VAL A 49 -6.29 -1.41 -1.92
CA VAL A 49 -6.51 -2.57 -2.79
C VAL A 49 -5.19 -3.29 -2.99
N HIS A 50 -5.18 -4.60 -2.75
CA HIS A 50 -3.93 -5.36 -2.80
C HIS A 50 -4.15 -6.79 -3.29
N GLY A 51 -3.23 -7.30 -4.10
CA GLY A 51 -3.18 -8.72 -4.47
C GLY A 51 -2.48 -9.53 -3.39
N GLU A 52 -3.06 -10.66 -3.02
CA GLU A 52 -2.54 -11.52 -1.95
C GLU A 52 -1.10 -11.99 -2.21
N ASN A 53 -0.78 -12.29 -3.48
CA ASN A 53 0.52 -12.82 -3.90
C ASN A 53 1.42 -11.76 -4.53
N ASP A 54 1.28 -10.52 -4.12
CA ASP A 54 2.12 -9.42 -4.60
C ASP A 54 3.54 -9.54 -4.01
N THR A 55 4.52 -9.83 -4.85
CA THR A 55 5.93 -9.93 -4.46
C THR A 55 6.69 -8.61 -4.67
N ARG A 56 6.14 -7.69 -5.47
CA ARG A 56 6.71 -6.36 -5.69
C ARG A 56 6.48 -5.45 -4.49
N VAL A 57 5.23 -5.45 -4.01
CA VAL A 57 4.83 -4.76 -2.79
C VAL A 57 4.15 -5.80 -1.91
N PRO A 58 4.89 -6.43 -0.99
CA PRO A 58 4.32 -7.50 -0.17
C PRO A 58 3.02 -7.07 0.52
N ILE A 59 2.05 -7.97 0.62
CA ILE A 59 0.73 -7.64 1.14
C ILE A 59 0.76 -7.07 2.57
N ALA A 60 1.80 -7.42 3.34
CA ALA A 60 2.02 -6.84 4.66
C ALA A 60 2.08 -5.30 4.62
N GLN A 61 2.59 -4.72 3.54
CA GLN A 61 2.61 -3.27 3.34
C GLN A 61 1.21 -2.68 3.29
N GLY A 62 0.29 -3.36 2.60
CA GLY A 62 -1.10 -2.94 2.53
C GLY A 62 -1.79 -3.02 3.88
N TYR A 63 -1.62 -4.14 4.59
CA TYR A 63 -2.18 -4.31 5.94
C TYR A 63 -1.64 -3.28 6.92
N GLU A 64 -0.36 -3.04 6.91
CA GLU A 64 0.30 -2.07 7.79
C GLU A 64 -0.27 -0.67 7.60
N PHE A 65 -0.37 -0.23 6.34
CA PHE A 65 -0.91 1.09 6.01
C PHE A 65 -2.41 1.19 6.36
N TYR A 66 -3.19 0.18 6.01
CA TYR A 66 -4.62 0.11 6.34
C TYR A 66 -4.85 0.20 7.85
N ARG A 67 -4.12 -0.59 8.63
CA ARG A 67 -4.25 -0.58 10.09
C ARG A 67 -3.87 0.74 10.71
N ALA A 68 -2.83 1.38 10.21
CA ALA A 68 -2.39 2.68 10.70
C ALA A 68 -3.47 3.76 10.48
N ILE A 69 -4.07 3.81 9.29
CA ILE A 69 -5.15 4.74 8.98
C ILE A 69 -6.40 4.42 9.80
N GLN A 70 -6.75 3.14 9.93
CA GLN A 70 -7.91 2.70 10.71
C GLN A 70 -7.80 3.12 12.17
N ARG A 71 -6.64 2.94 12.78
CA ARG A 71 -6.38 3.35 14.17
C ARG A 71 -6.47 4.86 14.38
N LYS A 72 -6.19 5.63 13.34
CA LYS A 72 -6.32 7.08 13.37
C LYS A 72 -7.80 7.52 13.36
N GLY A 73 -8.72 6.63 13.04
CA GLY A 73 -10.15 6.94 12.97
C GLY A 73 -10.60 7.49 11.62
N VAL A 74 -9.77 7.43 10.61
CA VAL A 74 -10.14 7.80 9.25
C VAL A 74 -10.93 6.65 8.61
N ASP A 75 -12.01 6.96 7.90
CA ASP A 75 -12.82 5.97 7.21
C ASP A 75 -11.96 5.27 6.16
N THR A 76 -11.87 3.94 6.28
CA THR A 76 -10.97 3.17 5.43
C THR A 76 -11.51 1.76 5.18
N GLU A 77 -11.19 1.23 4.01
CA GLU A 77 -11.56 -0.09 3.56
C GLU A 77 -10.34 -0.76 2.93
N MET A 78 -10.21 -2.08 3.13
CA MET A 78 -9.18 -2.86 2.46
C MET A 78 -9.82 -4.00 1.68
N ILE A 79 -9.41 -4.15 0.41
CA ILE A 79 -9.83 -5.25 -0.45
C ILE A 79 -8.60 -6.05 -0.84
N VAL A 80 -8.63 -7.35 -0.53
CA VAL A 80 -7.56 -8.29 -0.88
C VAL A 80 -8.08 -9.25 -1.93
N TYR A 81 -7.37 -9.38 -3.04
CA TYR A 81 -7.72 -10.32 -4.09
C TYR A 81 -6.83 -11.56 -3.97
N PRO A 82 -7.43 -12.73 -3.70
CA PRO A 82 -6.67 -13.96 -3.52
C PRO A 82 -5.91 -14.34 -4.80
N ARG A 83 -4.75 -14.90 -4.65
CA ARG A 83 -3.86 -15.38 -5.74
C ARG A 83 -3.30 -14.29 -6.65
N MET A 84 -3.76 -13.03 -6.54
CA MET A 84 -3.36 -11.98 -7.48
C MET A 84 -2.00 -11.40 -7.13
N PRO A 85 -1.17 -11.13 -8.16
CA PRO A 85 0.12 -10.46 -8.00
C PRO A 85 -0.07 -8.93 -7.92
N HIS A 86 0.98 -8.18 -8.25
CA HIS A 86 0.98 -6.71 -8.24
C HIS A 86 -0.10 -6.09 -9.15
N GLY A 87 -0.44 -6.76 -10.25
CA GLY A 87 -1.55 -6.37 -11.12
C GLY A 87 -2.62 -7.44 -11.16
N LEU A 88 -3.89 -7.04 -11.15
CA LEU A 88 -5.00 -7.98 -11.25
C LEU A 88 -5.05 -8.61 -12.65
N ARG A 89 -5.23 -9.93 -12.72
CA ARG A 89 -5.25 -10.70 -13.98
C ARG A 89 -6.56 -11.42 -14.24
N GLU A 90 -7.24 -11.89 -13.17
CA GLU A 90 -8.52 -12.58 -13.36
C GLU A 90 -9.63 -11.57 -13.68
N PRO A 91 -10.39 -11.76 -14.81
CA PRO A 91 -11.39 -10.77 -15.26
C PRO A 91 -12.44 -10.44 -14.21
N LYS A 92 -12.91 -11.42 -13.45
CA LYS A 92 -13.90 -11.18 -12.39
C LYS A 92 -13.37 -10.25 -11.29
N PHE A 93 -12.08 -10.33 -10.96
CA PHE A 93 -11.46 -9.47 -9.97
C PHE A 93 -11.23 -8.06 -10.52
N ILE A 94 -10.86 -7.95 -11.79
CA ILE A 94 -10.74 -6.66 -12.47
C ILE A 94 -12.07 -5.94 -12.45
N GLN A 95 -13.17 -6.63 -12.79
CA GLN A 95 -14.51 -6.06 -12.77
C GLN A 95 -14.91 -5.66 -11.36
N HIS A 96 -14.75 -6.55 -10.38
CA HIS A 96 -15.08 -6.28 -8.98
C HIS A 96 -14.30 -5.07 -8.45
N CYS A 97 -13.02 -4.99 -8.75
CA CYS A 97 -12.16 -3.88 -8.32
C CYS A 97 -12.64 -2.55 -8.91
N GLY A 98 -12.96 -2.52 -10.21
CA GLY A 98 -13.50 -1.33 -10.86
C GLY A 98 -14.79 -0.85 -10.22
N GLU A 99 -15.72 -1.77 -9.96
CA GLU A 99 -16.98 -1.47 -9.29
C GLU A 99 -16.79 -0.97 -7.85
N ALA A 100 -15.88 -1.61 -7.10
CA ALA A 100 -15.58 -1.23 -5.72
C ALA A 100 -14.95 0.16 -5.64
N ILE A 101 -14.04 0.50 -6.55
CA ILE A 101 -13.43 1.82 -6.64
C ILE A 101 -14.48 2.89 -6.94
N MET A 102 -15.34 2.63 -7.92
CA MET A 102 -16.43 3.57 -8.28
C MET A 102 -17.38 3.78 -7.10
N LYS A 103 -17.76 2.71 -6.41
CA LYS A 103 -18.62 2.78 -5.23
C LYS A 103 -17.98 3.62 -4.13
N TRP A 104 -16.70 3.40 -3.87
CA TRP A 104 -15.97 4.14 -2.84
C TRP A 104 -15.97 5.64 -3.13
N PHE A 105 -15.64 6.03 -4.36
CA PHE A 105 -15.67 7.43 -4.76
C PHE A 105 -17.07 8.03 -4.65
N LYS A 106 -18.10 7.29 -5.08
CA LYS A 106 -19.49 7.74 -4.98
C LYS A 106 -19.92 7.97 -3.53
N ASP A 107 -19.57 7.03 -2.63
CA ASP A 107 -19.95 7.08 -1.22
C ASP A 107 -19.22 8.20 -0.45
N HIS A 108 -18.06 8.64 -0.93
CA HIS A 108 -17.20 9.61 -0.24
C HIS A 108 -17.03 10.94 -0.99
N SER A 109 -17.66 11.09 -2.15
CA SER A 109 -17.66 12.38 -2.85
C SER A 109 -18.83 13.26 -2.36
N LYS A 110 -18.58 14.54 -2.35
CA LYS A 110 -19.58 15.55 -1.94
C LYS A 110 -20.50 15.93 -3.08
#